data_e1fb9e0cd1e32451316b969ec6fae444
#
_entry.id   e1fb9e0cd1e32451316b969ec6fae444
#
_cell.length_a   1.000
_cell.length_b   1.000
_cell.length_c   1.000
_cell.angle_alpha   90.00
_cell.angle_beta   90.00
_cell.angle_gamma   90.00
#
_symmetry.space_group_name_H-M   'P 1'
#
loop_
_entity.id
_entity.type
_entity.pdbx_description
1 polymer ?
#
loop_
_entity_poly.entity_id
_entity_poly.type
_entity_poly.pdbx_seq_one_letter_code
_entity_poly.pdbx_strand_id
1 'polypeptide(L)'
;CSVFLSGRKENRYISIAFPLLLIAFSCYSIYSSPNREREKRLAVQRYAEEQQWDRVLQTIHTSNSSEAYYHPYLMLALNEKGILPEQLFHYPVQSADRIYFPANELGGANFNSLFAYALGLKHEALHQLAQANAMSPQGLSFSRLRRLIDWQTESGNLPLAQKYMDILQTSTCHNQWIKERTERISKSLTTSEEAYKEDFIIDASSPLILLTQAIKADTTNRKALDYLL
;
A
#
# COMPACT_ATOMS: atom_id res chain seq x y z
N CYS A 1 14.27 -66.65 -30.86
CA CYS A 1 14.26 -65.69 -29.73
C CYS A 1 12.95 -64.95 -29.78
N SER A 2 11.94 -65.48 -29.07
CA SER A 2 10.65 -64.82 -28.90
C SER A 2 10.73 -63.94 -27.66
N VAL A 3 10.75 -62.65 -27.85
CA VAL A 3 10.69 -61.68 -26.78
C VAL A 3 9.25 -61.56 -26.33
N PHE A 4 9.03 -61.95 -25.06
CA PHE A 4 7.83 -61.77 -24.32
C PHE A 4 7.42 -60.32 -24.25
N LEU A 5 6.50 -59.89 -25.07
CA LEU A 5 5.72 -58.68 -24.80
C LEU A 5 4.55 -59.03 -23.88
N SER A 6 4.83 -59.07 -22.59
CA SER A 6 3.80 -59.12 -21.55
C SER A 6 2.98 -57.84 -21.66
N GLY A 7 1.77 -57.94 -22.18
CA GLY A 7 0.78 -56.87 -22.19
C GLY A 7 0.39 -56.49 -20.79
N ARG A 8 1.03 -55.45 -20.27
CA ARG A 8 0.66 -54.81 -19.00
C ARG A 8 -0.72 -54.17 -19.25
N LYS A 9 -1.77 -54.79 -18.76
CA LYS A 9 -3.07 -54.15 -18.63
C LYS A 9 -2.84 -52.91 -17.78
N GLU A 10 -2.62 -51.79 -18.44
CA GLU A 10 -2.58 -50.49 -17.75
C GLU A 10 -3.94 -50.36 -17.03
N ASN A 11 -3.87 -50.30 -15.72
CA ASN A 11 -5.05 -50.15 -14.88
C ASN A 11 -5.57 -48.75 -15.10
N ARG A 12 -6.57 -48.57 -15.99
CA ARG A 12 -7.17 -47.29 -16.34
C ARG A 12 -7.50 -46.43 -15.10
N TYR A 13 -7.77 -47.09 -13.99
CA TYR A 13 -8.01 -46.42 -12.71
C TYR A 13 -6.75 -45.74 -12.16
N ILE A 14 -5.57 -46.35 -12.35
CA ILE A 14 -4.30 -45.74 -11.90
C ILE A 14 -3.95 -44.53 -12.77
N SER A 15 -4.20 -44.58 -14.07
CA SER A 15 -3.96 -43.46 -15.00
C SER A 15 -4.84 -42.23 -14.71
N ILE A 16 -6.02 -42.45 -14.11
CA ILE A 16 -6.93 -41.33 -13.74
C ILE A 16 -6.70 -40.91 -12.28
N ALA A 17 -6.48 -41.86 -11.37
CA ALA A 17 -6.32 -41.63 -9.94
C ALA A 17 -5.04 -40.81 -9.66
N PHE A 18 -3.93 -41.08 -10.36
CA PHE A 18 -2.66 -40.42 -10.12
C PHE A 18 -2.70 -38.89 -10.40
N PRO A 19 -3.20 -38.41 -11.55
CA PRO A 19 -3.32 -36.97 -11.79
C PRO A 19 -4.33 -36.30 -10.84
N LEU A 20 -5.42 -36.97 -10.48
CA LEU A 20 -6.35 -36.43 -9.49
C LEU A 20 -5.69 -36.27 -8.12
N LEU A 21 -4.89 -37.20 -7.69
CA LEU A 21 -4.15 -37.18 -6.44
C LEU A 21 -3.09 -36.05 -6.45
N LEU A 22 -2.41 -35.84 -7.58
CA LEU A 22 -1.49 -34.71 -7.74
C LEU A 22 -2.20 -33.37 -7.67
N ILE A 23 -3.38 -33.23 -8.30
CA ILE A 23 -4.18 -32.01 -8.24
C ILE A 23 -4.64 -31.77 -6.79
N ALA A 24 -5.16 -32.80 -6.11
CA ALA A 24 -5.59 -32.69 -4.72
C ALA A 24 -4.44 -32.33 -3.79
N PHE A 25 -3.25 -32.91 -3.98
CA PHE A 25 -2.06 -32.59 -3.21
C PHE A 25 -1.57 -31.16 -3.48
N SER A 26 -1.60 -30.71 -4.75
CA SER A 26 -1.25 -29.34 -5.11
C SER A 26 -2.22 -28.33 -4.49
N CYS A 27 -3.52 -28.59 -4.56
CA CYS A 27 -4.55 -27.76 -3.90
C CYS A 27 -4.36 -27.72 -2.39
N TYR A 28 -4.07 -28.86 -1.76
CA TYR A 28 -3.79 -28.95 -0.34
C TYR A 28 -2.52 -28.18 0.04
N SER A 29 -1.44 -28.29 -0.74
CA SER A 29 -0.18 -27.57 -0.51
C SER A 29 -0.38 -26.04 -0.62
N ILE A 30 -1.16 -25.58 -1.59
CA ILE A 30 -1.50 -24.16 -1.74
C ILE A 30 -2.36 -23.69 -0.55
N TYR A 31 -3.35 -24.49 -0.16
CA TYR A 31 -4.23 -24.14 0.96
C TYR A 31 -3.49 -24.12 2.30
N SER A 32 -2.57 -25.07 2.52
CA SER A 32 -1.77 -25.22 3.75
C SER A 32 -0.50 -24.35 3.76
N SER A 33 -0.29 -23.50 2.74
CA SER A 33 0.92 -22.70 2.60
C SER A 33 1.04 -21.68 3.74
N PRO A 34 2.20 -21.59 4.43
CA PRO A 34 2.47 -20.58 5.45
C PRO A 34 2.52 -19.15 4.87
N ASN A 35 2.50 -18.99 3.55
CA ASN A 35 2.49 -17.69 2.88
C ASN A 35 1.15 -16.95 2.94
N ARG A 36 0.08 -17.58 3.46
CA ARG A 36 -1.27 -16.98 3.46
C ARG A 36 -1.34 -15.67 4.25
N GLU A 37 -0.66 -15.58 5.38
CA GLU A 37 -0.58 -14.34 6.15
C GLU A 37 0.26 -13.27 5.42
N ARG A 38 1.32 -13.67 4.75
CA ARG A 38 2.11 -12.76 3.91
C ARG A 38 1.28 -12.20 2.76
N GLU A 39 0.48 -13.03 2.10
CA GLU A 39 -0.43 -12.59 1.03
C GLU A 39 -1.47 -11.59 1.54
N LYS A 40 -2.04 -11.83 2.73
CA LYS A 40 -2.97 -10.90 3.36
C LYS A 40 -2.31 -9.56 3.70
N ARG A 41 -1.09 -9.57 4.25
CA ARG A 41 -0.33 -8.34 4.52
C ARG A 41 -0.09 -7.53 3.24
N LEU A 42 0.33 -8.19 2.16
CA LEU A 42 0.50 -7.55 0.85
C LEU A 42 -0.83 -7.04 0.27
N ALA A 43 -1.93 -7.76 0.48
CA ALA A 43 -3.25 -7.32 0.06
C ALA A 43 -3.70 -6.06 0.83
N VAL A 44 -3.53 -6.03 2.15
CA VAL A 44 -3.83 -4.85 2.99
C VAL A 44 -3.01 -3.64 2.54
N GLN A 45 -1.70 -3.82 2.33
CA GLN A 45 -0.84 -2.76 1.82
C GLN A 45 -1.35 -2.23 0.48
N ARG A 46 -1.64 -3.11 -0.49
CA ARG A 46 -2.14 -2.73 -1.81
C ARG A 46 -3.47 -1.99 -1.73
N TYR A 47 -4.42 -2.50 -0.94
CA TYR A 47 -5.71 -1.83 -0.77
C TYR A 47 -5.58 -0.45 -0.12
N ALA A 48 -4.66 -0.28 0.83
CA ALA A 48 -4.36 1.01 1.41
C ALA A 48 -3.75 1.98 0.38
N GLU A 49 -2.81 1.51 -0.45
CA GLU A 49 -2.24 2.29 -1.55
C GLU A 49 -3.28 2.71 -2.60
N GLU A 50 -4.32 1.90 -2.80
CA GLU A 50 -5.44 2.16 -3.70
C GLU A 50 -6.60 2.91 -3.00
N GLN A 51 -6.44 3.26 -1.72
CA GLN A 51 -7.47 3.93 -0.88
C GLN A 51 -8.78 3.14 -0.78
N GLN A 52 -8.72 1.81 -0.90
CA GLN A 52 -9.86 0.91 -0.80
C GLN A 52 -10.10 0.50 0.66
N TRP A 53 -10.47 1.46 1.50
CA TRP A 53 -10.54 1.32 2.97
C TRP A 53 -11.47 0.22 3.44
N ASP A 54 -12.62 -0.01 2.76
CA ASP A 54 -13.52 -1.11 3.09
C ASP A 54 -12.85 -2.47 2.91
N ARG A 55 -12.05 -2.64 1.86
CA ARG A 55 -11.30 -3.87 1.64
C ARG A 55 -10.17 -4.05 2.64
N VAL A 56 -9.52 -2.96 3.08
CA VAL A 56 -8.55 -3.00 4.17
C VAL A 56 -9.20 -3.57 5.42
N LEU A 57 -10.32 -2.98 5.87
CA LEU A 57 -11.04 -3.41 7.06
C LEU A 57 -11.54 -4.85 6.95
N GLN A 58 -12.14 -5.24 5.81
CA GLN A 58 -12.60 -6.59 5.56
C GLN A 58 -11.45 -7.62 5.63
N THR A 59 -10.30 -7.29 5.03
CA THR A 59 -9.15 -8.20 5.04
C THR A 59 -8.57 -8.35 6.44
N ILE A 60 -8.49 -7.27 7.21
CA ILE A 60 -8.03 -7.30 8.60
C ILE A 60 -9.00 -8.10 9.48
N HIS A 61 -10.31 -7.93 9.31
CA HIS A 61 -11.32 -8.67 10.08
C HIS A 61 -11.24 -10.19 9.84
N THR A 62 -10.91 -10.64 8.63
CA THR A 62 -10.73 -12.06 8.29
C THR A 62 -9.35 -12.60 8.64
N SER A 63 -8.44 -11.74 9.12
CA SER A 63 -7.10 -12.07 9.56
C SER A 63 -7.04 -12.19 11.09
N ASN A 64 -5.88 -12.55 11.64
CA ASN A 64 -5.65 -12.40 13.06
C ASN A 64 -5.46 -10.90 13.39
N SER A 65 -6.57 -10.20 13.68
CA SER A 65 -6.59 -8.74 13.92
C SER A 65 -5.71 -8.29 15.10
N SER A 66 -5.30 -9.23 15.96
CA SER A 66 -4.36 -8.96 17.06
C SER A 66 -2.90 -8.81 16.61
N GLU A 67 -2.61 -9.05 15.33
CA GLU A 67 -1.25 -8.93 14.82
C GLU A 67 -0.83 -7.47 14.71
N ALA A 68 0.30 -7.13 15.33
CA ALA A 68 0.85 -5.77 15.39
C ALA A 68 1.01 -5.08 14.02
N TYR A 69 1.19 -5.89 12.95
CA TYR A 69 1.32 -5.40 11.58
C TYR A 69 0.05 -4.71 11.06
N TYR A 70 -1.13 -5.22 11.44
CA TYR A 70 -2.39 -4.69 10.91
C TYR A 70 -2.85 -3.42 11.62
N HIS A 71 -2.37 -3.18 12.82
CA HIS A 71 -2.85 -2.07 13.65
C HIS A 71 -2.70 -0.69 12.99
N PRO A 72 -1.56 -0.28 12.42
CA PRO A 72 -1.43 1.00 11.73
C PRO A 72 -2.39 1.14 10.54
N TYR A 73 -2.55 0.08 9.74
CA TYR A 73 -3.48 0.07 8.61
C TYR A 73 -4.95 0.15 9.04
N LEU A 74 -5.30 -0.52 10.13
CA LEU A 74 -6.63 -0.45 10.74
C LEU A 74 -6.96 0.99 11.17
N MET A 75 -6.06 1.60 11.94
CA MET A 75 -6.20 2.97 12.42
C MET A 75 -6.34 3.96 11.26
N LEU A 76 -5.49 3.82 10.24
CA LEU A 76 -5.56 4.67 9.05
C LEU A 76 -6.89 4.49 8.31
N ALA A 77 -7.37 3.26 8.12
CA ALA A 77 -8.62 3.00 7.43
C ALA A 77 -9.84 3.54 8.20
N LEU A 78 -9.88 3.40 9.53
CA LEU A 78 -10.94 3.95 10.37
C LEU A 78 -10.93 5.48 10.34
N ASN A 79 -9.75 6.09 10.38
CA ASN A 79 -9.58 7.54 10.32
C ASN A 79 -10.04 8.09 8.96
N GLU A 80 -9.62 7.48 7.84
CA GLU A 80 -10.03 7.88 6.51
C GLU A 80 -11.54 7.75 6.27
N LYS A 81 -12.19 6.82 6.97
CA LYS A 81 -13.67 6.70 6.98
C LYS A 81 -14.35 7.65 7.96
N GLY A 82 -13.60 8.38 8.79
CA GLY A 82 -14.14 9.30 9.80
C GLY A 82 -14.87 8.61 10.96
N ILE A 83 -14.58 7.33 11.21
CA ILE A 83 -15.23 6.50 12.25
C ILE A 83 -14.24 6.02 13.33
N LEU A 84 -13.01 6.55 13.33
CA LEU A 84 -11.97 6.12 14.25
C LEU A 84 -12.39 6.23 15.73
N PRO A 85 -12.92 7.37 16.24
CA PRO A 85 -13.28 7.49 17.65
C PRO A 85 -14.38 6.51 18.09
N GLU A 86 -15.30 6.18 17.20
CA GLU A 86 -16.47 5.33 17.48
C GLU A 86 -16.12 3.85 17.46
N GLN A 87 -15.21 3.46 16.55
CA GLN A 87 -14.90 2.06 16.25
C GLN A 87 -13.63 1.56 16.93
N LEU A 88 -12.77 2.43 17.43
CA LEU A 88 -11.47 2.08 18.00
C LEU A 88 -11.57 0.98 19.05
N PHE A 89 -12.51 1.10 19.97
CA PHE A 89 -12.69 0.16 21.09
C PHE A 89 -13.32 -1.19 20.69
N HIS A 90 -13.77 -1.34 19.46
CA HIS A 90 -14.26 -2.63 18.94
C HIS A 90 -13.13 -3.55 18.45
N TYR A 91 -11.91 -3.01 18.38
CA TYR A 91 -10.73 -3.75 17.96
C TYR A 91 -9.75 -3.91 19.14
N PRO A 92 -8.98 -5.01 19.18
CA PRO A 92 -7.98 -5.20 20.23
C PRO A 92 -6.80 -4.23 20.04
N VAL A 93 -6.93 -3.02 20.54
CA VAL A 93 -5.87 -2.00 20.51
C VAL A 93 -4.78 -2.40 21.50
N GLN A 94 -3.60 -2.73 21.01
CA GLN A 94 -2.49 -3.19 21.86
C GLN A 94 -1.66 -2.05 22.46
N SER A 95 -1.52 -0.92 21.77
CA SER A 95 -0.76 0.24 22.23
C SER A 95 -1.00 1.44 21.33
N ALA A 96 -1.13 2.62 21.93
CA ALA A 96 -1.25 3.89 21.19
C ALA A 96 0.01 4.24 20.37
N ASP A 97 1.17 3.71 20.74
CA ASP A 97 2.44 3.98 20.06
C ASP A 97 2.56 3.30 18.67
N ARG A 98 1.63 2.39 18.34
CA ARG A 98 1.68 1.58 17.12
C ARG A 98 0.83 2.11 15.97
N ILE A 99 0.67 3.40 15.86
CA ILE A 99 -0.01 4.03 14.72
C ILE A 99 0.93 4.29 13.53
N TYR A 100 2.22 4.03 13.71
CA TYR A 100 3.29 4.35 12.79
C TYR A 100 4.32 3.23 12.73
N PHE A 101 4.97 3.03 11.59
CA PHE A 101 6.04 2.04 11.47
C PHE A 101 7.42 2.72 11.62
N PRO A 102 8.45 1.96 12.06
CA PRO A 102 9.83 2.43 11.93
C PRO A 102 10.17 2.71 10.47
N ALA A 103 10.71 3.89 10.18
CA ALA A 103 11.02 4.33 8.82
C ALA A 103 12.28 3.68 8.22
N ASN A 104 12.95 2.80 8.97
CA ASN A 104 14.17 2.09 8.55
C ASN A 104 13.90 0.89 7.62
N GLU A 105 12.65 0.60 7.30
CA GLU A 105 12.24 -0.48 6.42
C GLU A 105 11.38 0.04 5.26
N LEU A 106 11.48 -0.61 4.10
CA LEU A 106 10.69 -0.25 2.91
C LEU A 106 9.19 -0.23 3.20
N GLY A 107 8.68 -1.24 3.91
CA GLY A 107 7.26 -1.33 4.27
C GLY A 107 6.83 -0.20 5.20
N GLY A 108 7.67 0.16 6.16
CA GLY A 108 7.45 1.27 7.09
C GLY A 108 7.41 2.61 6.38
N ALA A 109 8.43 2.96 5.61
CA ALA A 109 8.47 4.22 4.86
C ALA A 109 7.29 4.33 3.88
N ASN A 110 6.91 3.22 3.23
CA ASN A 110 5.77 3.20 2.32
C ASN A 110 4.43 3.47 3.04
N PHE A 111 4.20 2.86 4.20
CA PHE A 111 3.02 3.14 5.04
C PHE A 111 3.05 4.58 5.56
N ASN A 112 4.18 5.02 6.10
CA ASN A 112 4.34 6.35 6.69
C ASN A 112 4.05 7.45 5.67
N SER A 113 4.36 7.20 4.38
CA SER A 113 3.99 8.11 3.30
C SER A 113 2.46 8.25 3.15
N LEU A 114 1.70 7.15 3.28
CA LEU A 114 0.24 7.18 3.24
C LEU A 114 -0.34 7.89 4.46
N PHE A 115 0.21 7.61 5.63
CA PHE A 115 -0.20 8.23 6.89
C PHE A 115 0.01 9.75 6.88
N ALA A 116 1.21 10.21 6.48
CA ALA A 116 1.50 11.64 6.37
C ALA A 116 0.58 12.33 5.34
N TYR A 117 0.32 11.67 4.21
CA TYR A 117 -0.60 12.20 3.21
C TYR A 117 -2.03 12.34 3.73
N ALA A 118 -2.52 11.35 4.48
CA ALA A 118 -3.84 11.36 5.11
C ALA A 118 -4.01 12.52 6.11
N LEU A 119 -2.91 12.89 6.79
CA LEU A 119 -2.86 14.04 7.71
C LEU A 119 -2.69 15.40 6.98
N GLY A 120 -2.60 15.43 5.65
CA GLY A 120 -2.38 16.65 4.88
C GLY A 120 -0.93 17.13 4.82
N LEU A 121 0.01 16.38 5.39
CA LEU A 121 1.43 16.70 5.43
C LEU A 121 2.11 16.23 4.12
N LYS A 122 1.85 16.94 3.04
CA LYS A 122 2.23 16.52 1.67
C LYS A 122 3.74 16.37 1.49
N HIS A 123 4.53 17.26 2.09
CA HIS A 123 6.00 17.18 1.98
C HIS A 123 6.57 15.96 2.67
N GLU A 124 6.10 15.69 3.88
CA GLU A 124 6.53 14.52 4.60
C GLU A 124 6.08 13.23 3.89
N ALA A 125 4.87 13.22 3.33
CA ALA A 125 4.39 12.11 2.53
C ALA A 125 5.31 11.84 1.32
N LEU A 126 5.73 12.88 0.60
CA LEU A 126 6.67 12.78 -0.52
C LEU A 126 8.07 12.36 -0.07
N HIS A 127 8.55 12.88 1.07
CA HIS A 127 9.83 12.50 1.66
C HIS A 127 9.87 11.00 2.00
N GLN A 128 8.86 10.52 2.74
CA GLN A 128 8.75 9.09 3.10
C GLN A 128 8.61 8.20 1.86
N LEU A 129 7.88 8.66 0.84
CA LEU A 129 7.74 7.91 -0.41
C LEU A 129 9.06 7.86 -1.21
N ALA A 130 9.83 8.94 -1.22
CA ALA A 130 11.17 8.97 -1.80
C ALA A 130 12.13 8.03 -1.07
N GLN A 131 12.08 8.01 0.27
CA GLN A 131 12.85 7.10 1.11
C GLN A 131 12.47 5.63 0.81
N ALA A 132 11.18 5.30 0.70
CA ALA A 132 10.73 3.98 0.31
C ALA A 132 11.25 3.56 -1.08
N ASN A 133 11.35 4.50 -2.02
CA ASN A 133 11.95 4.22 -3.33
C ASN A 133 13.45 3.97 -3.25
N ALA A 134 14.18 4.73 -2.43
CA ALA A 134 15.62 4.55 -2.23
C ALA A 134 15.94 3.20 -1.56
N MET A 135 15.09 2.73 -0.67
CA MET A 135 15.23 1.43 0.02
C MET A 135 14.84 0.22 -0.84
N SER A 136 14.18 0.43 -1.99
CA SER A 136 13.64 -0.66 -2.80
C SER A 136 14.73 -1.34 -3.63
N PRO A 137 15.02 -2.63 -3.41
CA PRO A 137 16.00 -3.37 -4.23
C PRO A 137 15.60 -3.48 -5.70
N GLN A 138 14.30 -3.46 -5.97
CA GLN A 138 13.75 -3.52 -7.34
C GLN A 138 13.61 -2.13 -7.98
N GLY A 139 14.04 -1.07 -7.31
CA GLY A 139 13.89 0.30 -7.76
C GLY A 139 12.44 0.82 -7.71
N LEU A 140 12.06 1.64 -8.67
CA LEU A 140 10.77 2.30 -8.71
C LEU A 140 9.66 1.33 -9.14
N SER A 141 8.65 1.14 -8.29
CA SER A 141 7.43 0.40 -8.66
C SER A 141 6.39 1.34 -9.28
N PHE A 142 5.51 0.79 -10.11
CA PHE A 142 4.42 1.56 -10.70
C PHE A 142 3.55 2.25 -9.65
N SER A 143 3.17 1.57 -8.57
CA SER A 143 2.30 2.13 -7.53
C SER A 143 2.93 3.34 -6.82
N ARG A 144 4.24 3.29 -6.57
CA ARG A 144 4.97 4.41 -5.96
C ARG A 144 5.20 5.57 -6.94
N LEU A 145 5.56 5.28 -8.20
CA LEU A 145 5.66 6.31 -9.23
C LEU A 145 4.34 7.02 -9.47
N ARG A 146 3.24 6.28 -9.54
CA ARG A 146 1.90 6.82 -9.65
C ARG A 146 1.61 7.81 -8.53
N ARG A 147 1.87 7.43 -7.26
CA ARG A 147 1.65 8.33 -6.12
C ARG A 147 2.55 9.56 -6.17
N LEU A 148 3.83 9.41 -6.56
CA LEU A 148 4.72 10.56 -6.75
C LEU A 148 4.15 11.54 -7.77
N ILE A 149 3.67 11.05 -8.92
CA ILE A 149 3.08 11.88 -9.97
C ILE A 149 1.82 12.58 -9.45
N ASP A 150 0.90 11.83 -8.83
CA ASP A 150 -0.36 12.37 -8.33
C ASP A 150 -0.11 13.44 -7.27
N TRP A 151 0.72 13.16 -6.27
CA TRP A 151 0.99 14.07 -5.15
C TRP A 151 1.84 15.28 -5.56
N GLN A 152 2.79 15.14 -6.48
CA GLN A 152 3.52 16.28 -7.03
C GLN A 152 2.61 17.18 -7.86
N THR A 153 1.68 16.59 -8.62
CA THR A 153 0.68 17.34 -9.38
C THR A 153 -0.24 18.13 -8.44
N GLU A 154 -0.71 17.51 -7.35
CA GLU A 154 -1.56 18.15 -6.34
C GLU A 154 -0.83 19.21 -5.51
N SER A 155 0.49 19.10 -5.39
CA SER A 155 1.34 20.09 -4.73
C SER A 155 1.78 21.21 -5.67
N GLY A 156 1.35 21.22 -6.94
CA GLY A 156 1.74 22.23 -7.93
C GLY A 156 3.14 22.06 -8.51
N ASN A 157 3.89 21.03 -8.12
CA ASN A 157 5.23 20.76 -8.64
C ASN A 157 5.17 19.99 -9.96
N LEU A 158 4.59 20.61 -10.96
CA LEU A 158 4.33 20.02 -12.27
C LEU A 158 5.60 19.59 -13.03
N PRO A 159 6.74 20.33 -12.97
CA PRO A 159 7.96 19.89 -13.63
C PRO A 159 8.49 18.55 -13.10
N LEU A 160 8.37 18.33 -11.79
CA LEU A 160 8.80 17.06 -11.17
C LEU A 160 7.80 15.92 -11.45
N ALA A 161 6.50 16.23 -11.45
CA ALA A 161 5.46 15.27 -11.88
C ALA A 161 5.69 14.80 -13.32
N GLN A 162 6.02 15.74 -14.24
CA GLN A 162 6.33 15.43 -15.63
C GLN A 162 7.58 14.51 -15.74
N LYS A 163 8.63 14.81 -15.00
CA LYS A 163 9.85 13.98 -14.98
C LYS A 163 9.56 12.51 -14.58
N TYR A 164 8.72 12.30 -13.57
CA TYR A 164 8.30 10.95 -13.18
C TYR A 164 7.38 10.31 -14.23
N MET A 165 6.56 11.11 -14.91
CA MET A 165 5.73 10.65 -16.03
C MET A 165 6.59 10.16 -17.20
N ASP A 166 7.66 10.88 -17.54
CA ASP A 166 8.58 10.50 -18.61
C ASP A 166 9.24 9.14 -18.33
N ILE A 167 9.57 8.86 -17.06
CA ILE A 167 10.07 7.54 -16.64
C ILE A 167 9.00 6.46 -16.88
N LEU A 168 7.74 6.72 -16.55
CA LEU A 168 6.66 5.76 -16.75
C LEU A 168 6.33 5.52 -18.24
N GLN A 169 6.47 6.52 -19.09
CA GLN A 169 6.24 6.39 -20.54
C GLN A 169 7.18 5.39 -21.20
N THR A 170 8.31 5.08 -20.60
CA THR A 170 9.21 4.04 -21.10
C THR A 170 8.67 2.62 -20.88
N SER A 171 7.65 2.48 -20.04
CA SER A 171 6.99 1.20 -19.75
C SER A 171 5.89 0.91 -20.76
N THR A 172 5.82 -0.33 -21.21
CA THR A 172 4.72 -0.81 -22.09
C THR A 172 3.43 -1.14 -21.32
N CYS A 173 3.51 -1.16 -19.99
CA CYS A 173 2.37 -1.43 -19.14
C CYS A 173 1.66 -0.11 -18.72
N HIS A 174 0.38 -0.19 -18.43
CA HIS A 174 -0.41 0.95 -17.89
C HIS A 174 -0.63 2.15 -18.84
N ASN A 175 -0.57 1.94 -20.15
CA ASN A 175 -0.67 2.98 -21.18
C ASN A 175 -1.92 3.87 -21.03
N GLN A 176 -3.06 3.29 -20.65
CA GLN A 176 -4.29 4.07 -20.48
C GLN A 176 -4.15 5.08 -19.33
N TRP A 177 -3.67 4.65 -18.17
CA TRP A 177 -3.45 5.53 -17.03
C TRP A 177 -2.44 6.65 -17.37
N ILE A 178 -1.33 6.28 -18.04
CA ILE A 178 -0.30 7.23 -18.48
C ILE A 178 -0.91 8.32 -19.37
N LYS A 179 -1.70 7.93 -20.37
CA LYS A 179 -2.35 8.87 -21.29
C LYS A 179 -3.28 9.85 -20.56
N GLU A 180 -4.15 9.33 -19.69
CA GLU A 180 -5.08 10.15 -18.91
C GLU A 180 -4.36 11.16 -18.01
N ARG A 181 -3.25 10.75 -17.39
CA ARG A 181 -2.47 11.63 -16.50
C ARG A 181 -1.65 12.67 -17.27
N THR A 182 -1.06 12.29 -18.40
CA THR A 182 -0.34 13.24 -19.26
C THR A 182 -1.25 14.38 -19.71
N GLU A 183 -2.48 14.07 -20.12
CA GLU A 183 -3.47 15.08 -20.49
C GLU A 183 -3.83 16.02 -19.31
N ARG A 184 -3.93 15.50 -18.09
CA ARG A 184 -4.19 16.32 -16.90
C ARG A 184 -3.03 17.25 -16.57
N ILE A 185 -1.81 16.73 -16.54
CA ILE A 185 -0.61 17.51 -16.23
C ILE A 185 -0.43 18.60 -17.28
N SER A 186 -0.60 18.32 -18.57
CA SER A 186 -0.47 19.32 -19.64
C SER A 186 -1.50 20.44 -19.51
N LYS A 187 -2.74 20.14 -19.12
CA LYS A 187 -3.77 21.16 -18.82
C LYS A 187 -3.41 21.99 -17.60
N SER A 188 -2.87 21.38 -16.55
CA SER A 188 -2.48 22.09 -15.32
C SER A 188 -1.28 23.00 -15.54
N LEU A 189 -0.32 22.62 -16.40
CA LEU A 189 0.83 23.47 -16.76
C LEU A 189 0.41 24.78 -17.41
N THR A 190 -0.74 24.82 -18.08
CA THR A 190 -1.27 26.04 -18.71
C THR A 190 -2.04 26.96 -17.76
N THR A 191 -2.36 26.48 -16.54
CA THR A 191 -3.32 27.18 -15.65
C THR A 191 -2.71 27.61 -14.31
N SER A 192 -1.54 27.11 -13.87
CA SER A 192 -1.05 27.35 -12.51
C SER A 192 0.24 28.18 -12.44
N GLU A 193 0.10 29.37 -11.84
CA GLU A 193 1.18 30.17 -11.23
C GLU A 193 1.11 30.13 -9.67
N GLU A 194 0.43 29.17 -9.07
CA GLU A 194 0.37 29.11 -7.61
C GLU A 194 1.68 28.59 -7.03
N ALA A 195 2.35 29.48 -6.30
CA ALA A 195 3.57 29.18 -5.58
C ALA A 195 3.34 28.10 -4.52
N TYR A 196 4.13 27.07 -4.61
CA TYR A 196 4.27 25.98 -3.67
C TYR A 196 4.57 26.51 -2.26
N LYS A 197 3.72 26.22 -1.30
CA LYS A 197 3.90 26.58 0.10
C LYS A 197 4.61 25.44 0.82
N GLU A 198 5.85 25.66 1.25
CA GLU A 198 6.62 24.67 2.01
C GLU A 198 6.06 24.51 3.43
N ASP A 199 5.53 23.32 3.71
CA ASP A 199 5.28 22.88 5.09
C ASP A 199 6.57 22.22 5.61
N PHE A 200 7.25 22.87 6.53
CA PHE A 200 8.54 22.41 7.02
C PHE A 200 8.32 21.45 8.20
N ILE A 201 8.66 20.15 8.00
CA ILE A 201 8.70 19.16 9.07
C ILE A 201 10.15 18.94 9.46
N ILE A 202 10.50 19.21 10.71
CA ILE A 202 11.87 19.12 11.22
C ILE A 202 12.20 17.71 11.69
N ASP A 203 11.20 16.96 12.19
CA ASP A 203 11.42 15.61 12.73
C ASP A 203 10.13 14.77 12.64
N ALA A 204 10.17 13.73 11.81
CA ALA A 204 9.08 12.76 11.64
C ALA A 204 9.36 11.42 12.36
N SER A 205 10.30 11.40 13.28
CA SER A 205 10.71 10.19 14.00
C SER A 205 9.63 9.67 14.96
N SER A 206 8.71 10.53 15.38
CA SER A 206 7.64 10.20 16.31
C SER A 206 6.25 10.54 15.73
N PRO A 207 5.28 9.62 15.80
CA PRO A 207 3.91 9.89 15.37
C PRO A 207 3.27 11.07 16.11
N LEU A 208 3.61 11.26 17.39
CA LEU A 208 3.10 12.38 18.18
C LEU A 208 3.60 13.74 17.65
N ILE A 209 4.84 13.81 17.21
CA ILE A 209 5.40 15.02 16.60
C ILE A 209 4.67 15.33 15.29
N LEU A 210 4.47 14.32 14.44
CA LEU A 210 3.70 14.45 13.19
C LEU A 210 2.28 14.96 13.43
N LEU A 211 1.55 14.36 14.37
CA LEU A 211 0.19 14.77 14.71
C LEU A 211 0.17 16.21 15.24
N THR A 212 1.11 16.57 16.12
CA THR A 212 1.23 17.93 16.67
C THR A 212 1.52 18.94 15.57
N GLN A 213 2.35 18.61 14.61
CA GLN A 213 2.66 19.48 13.46
C GLN A 213 1.47 19.63 12.52
N ALA A 214 0.75 18.52 12.23
CA ALA A 214 -0.46 18.56 11.44
C ALA A 214 -1.52 19.51 12.05
N ILE A 215 -1.69 19.46 13.37
CA ILE A 215 -2.63 20.35 14.09
C ILE A 215 -2.13 21.80 14.12
N LYS A 216 -0.81 22.03 14.24
CA LYS A 216 -0.25 23.39 14.16
C LYS A 216 -0.39 24.00 12.78
N ALA A 217 -0.26 23.19 11.73
CA ALA A 217 -0.44 23.64 10.34
C ALA A 217 -1.90 23.94 10.02
N ASP A 218 -2.82 23.13 10.55
CA ASP A 218 -4.27 23.30 10.43
C ASP A 218 -4.96 22.85 11.72
N THR A 219 -5.40 23.83 12.52
CA THR A 219 -6.10 23.59 13.80
C THR A 219 -7.47 22.93 13.63
N THR A 220 -8.01 22.91 12.41
CA THR A 220 -9.28 22.24 12.07
C THR A 220 -9.09 20.83 11.54
N ASN A 221 -7.85 20.33 11.51
CA ASN A 221 -7.51 19.00 11.01
C ASN A 221 -8.07 17.91 11.93
N ARG A 222 -9.34 17.55 11.67
CA ARG A 222 -10.06 16.54 12.45
C ARG A 222 -9.36 15.19 12.41
N LYS A 223 -8.77 14.80 11.27
CA LYS A 223 -8.07 13.53 11.16
C LYS A 223 -6.90 13.41 12.13
N ALA A 224 -6.13 14.48 12.31
CA ALA A 224 -5.03 14.50 13.28
C ALA A 224 -5.55 14.52 14.74
N LEU A 225 -6.66 15.20 14.99
CA LEU A 225 -7.29 15.23 16.32
C LEU A 225 -7.85 13.86 16.73
N ASP A 226 -8.47 13.13 15.82
CA ASP A 226 -9.06 11.81 16.08
C ASP A 226 -8.00 10.75 16.51
N TYR A 227 -6.72 10.97 16.20
CA TYR A 227 -5.62 10.12 16.69
C TYR A 227 -5.13 10.48 18.09
N LEU A 228 -5.48 11.66 18.62
CA LEU A 228 -5.06 12.11 19.95
C LEU A 228 -6.11 11.82 21.03
N LEU A 229 -7.28 11.34 20.66
CA LEU A 229 -8.35 10.91 21.54
C LEU A 229 -8.15 9.47 22.00
#